data_ed930edc0fe7e663175f9559f12c4832
#
_entry.id   ed930edc0fe7e663175f9559f12c4832
#
_cell.length_a   1.000
_cell.length_b   1.000
_cell.length_c   1.000
_cell.angle_alpha   90.00
_cell.angle_beta   90.00
_cell.angle_gamma   90.00
#
_symmetry.space_group_name_H-M   'P 1'
#
loop_
_entity.id
_entity.type
_entity.pdbx_description
1 polymer ?
#
loop_
_entity_poly.entity_id
_entity_poly.type
_entity_poly.pdbx_seq_one_letter_code
_entity_poly.pdbx_strand_id
1 'polypeptide(L)'
;MSMEGKTCVITGATSGIGRAAAEALAAMGARIVMVARDKKRGEATLAELRARFPGADHSVHYADLLQLANMKRVAADIAATEPRIDVLLNNAGAMFAWRKVTADGFERTFALNHVAPFVLTHGLRERLFAAAPARVVNTTGALHHLAKLHLDDLKLERNYTAFYAYKHSKLCSVLFTRELARRWAGKQVTANCVHPGEVATRFGEQAGGLIPLTFAVIHLFGSSPKRGANPIVRLASSPDVAAMTRCYFYKEKLARASPEAENDDNASRLWKATALLAGIE
;
A
#
# COMPACT_ATOMS: atom_id res chain seq x y z
N MET A 1 -13.61 13.21 13.74
CA MET A 1 -13.34 13.64 12.35
C MET A 1 -14.36 12.97 11.46
N SER A 2 -14.98 13.69 10.53
CA SER A 2 -15.90 13.12 9.55
C SER A 2 -15.15 12.82 8.24
N MET A 3 -15.45 11.69 7.64
CA MET A 3 -15.03 11.30 6.28
C MET A 3 -16.25 11.16 5.36
N GLU A 4 -17.36 11.75 5.75
CA GLU A 4 -18.61 11.73 4.98
C GLU A 4 -18.39 12.34 3.58
N GLY A 5 -18.93 11.70 2.55
CA GLY A 5 -18.71 12.06 1.15
C GLY A 5 -17.30 11.80 0.61
N LYS A 6 -16.40 11.17 1.39
CA LYS A 6 -15.05 10.83 0.95
C LYS A 6 -14.97 9.39 0.45
N THR A 7 -14.32 9.18 -0.69
CA THR A 7 -14.06 7.85 -1.26
C THR A 7 -12.64 7.40 -0.92
N CYS A 8 -12.53 6.24 -0.27
CA CYS A 8 -11.25 5.62 0.11
C CYS A 8 -11.05 4.30 -0.64
N VAL A 9 -10.07 4.23 -1.52
CA VAL A 9 -9.64 2.99 -2.18
C VAL A 9 -8.58 2.30 -1.32
N ILE A 10 -8.77 1.02 -0.98
CA ILE A 10 -7.91 0.29 -0.05
C ILE A 10 -7.52 -1.06 -0.63
N THR A 11 -6.22 -1.30 -0.80
CA THR A 11 -5.70 -2.63 -1.15
C THR A 11 -5.42 -3.45 0.11
N GLY A 12 -5.70 -4.76 0.05
CA GLY A 12 -5.49 -5.65 1.20
C GLY A 12 -6.49 -5.44 2.35
N ALA A 13 -7.71 -4.98 2.06
CA ALA A 13 -8.73 -4.63 3.04
C ALA A 13 -9.50 -5.82 3.63
N THR A 14 -9.19 -7.07 3.23
CA THR A 14 -9.92 -8.27 3.68
C THR A 14 -9.34 -8.94 4.93
N SER A 15 -8.25 -8.41 5.49
CA SER A 15 -7.62 -8.94 6.71
C SER A 15 -6.69 -7.92 7.38
N GLY A 16 -6.33 -8.20 8.62
CA GLY A 16 -5.28 -7.48 9.34
C GLY A 16 -5.48 -5.96 9.41
N ILE A 17 -4.40 -5.23 9.20
CA ILE A 17 -4.36 -3.76 9.29
C ILE A 17 -5.30 -3.11 8.25
N GLY A 18 -5.30 -3.60 7.01
CA GLY A 18 -6.12 -3.03 5.94
C GLY A 18 -7.63 -3.15 6.23
N ARG A 19 -8.08 -4.28 6.79
CA ARG A 19 -9.46 -4.45 7.23
C ARG A 19 -9.81 -3.50 8.38
N ALA A 20 -8.95 -3.42 9.37
CA ALA A 20 -9.16 -2.53 10.51
C ALA A 20 -9.18 -1.05 10.07
N ALA A 21 -8.35 -0.66 9.10
CA ALA A 21 -8.38 0.69 8.52
C ALA A 21 -9.67 0.95 7.73
N ALA A 22 -10.14 -0.02 6.94
CA ALA A 22 -11.40 0.08 6.20
C ALA A 22 -12.60 0.27 7.16
N GLU A 23 -12.67 -0.53 8.22
CA GLU A 23 -13.71 -0.42 9.25
C GLU A 23 -13.68 0.95 9.97
N ALA A 24 -12.48 1.43 10.32
CA ALA A 24 -12.33 2.70 11.01
C ALA A 24 -12.73 3.90 10.12
N LEU A 25 -12.33 3.89 8.84
CA LEU A 25 -12.71 4.95 7.89
C LEU A 25 -14.20 4.89 7.54
N ALA A 26 -14.78 3.69 7.39
CA ALA A 26 -16.23 3.51 7.20
C ALA A 26 -17.02 4.05 8.41
N ALA A 27 -16.53 3.81 9.64
CA ALA A 27 -17.14 4.34 10.85
C ALA A 27 -17.09 5.89 10.94
N MET A 28 -16.18 6.53 10.19
CA MET A 28 -16.11 7.97 10.02
C MET A 28 -17.00 8.51 8.89
N GLY A 29 -17.74 7.62 8.18
CA GLY A 29 -18.63 7.97 7.07
C GLY A 29 -18.02 7.84 5.68
N ALA A 30 -16.78 7.34 5.54
CA ALA A 30 -16.17 7.17 4.23
C ALA A 30 -16.81 6.03 3.42
N ARG A 31 -16.98 6.25 2.11
CA ARG A 31 -17.19 5.18 1.14
C ARG A 31 -15.90 4.38 0.99
N ILE A 32 -15.97 3.07 1.17
CA ILE A 32 -14.82 2.17 1.02
C ILE A 32 -14.94 1.40 -0.29
N VAL A 33 -13.89 1.49 -1.10
CA VAL A 33 -13.68 0.73 -2.34
C VAL A 33 -12.52 -0.22 -2.09
N MET A 34 -12.80 -1.50 -1.96
CA MET A 34 -11.79 -2.50 -1.66
C MET A 34 -11.20 -3.11 -2.93
N VAL A 35 -9.90 -3.38 -2.92
CA VAL A 35 -9.27 -4.31 -3.88
C VAL A 35 -8.91 -5.59 -3.15
N ALA A 36 -9.52 -6.71 -3.57
CA ALA A 36 -9.36 -8.02 -2.97
C ALA A 36 -8.94 -9.07 -4.00
N ARG A 37 -8.12 -10.06 -3.59
CA ARG A 37 -7.77 -11.19 -4.44
C ARG A 37 -8.80 -12.32 -4.34
N ASP A 38 -9.21 -12.63 -3.12
CA ASP A 38 -10.12 -13.74 -2.81
C ASP A 38 -11.56 -13.24 -2.80
N LYS A 39 -12.39 -13.80 -3.68
CA LYS A 39 -13.79 -13.40 -3.86
C LYS A 39 -14.62 -13.65 -2.60
N LYS A 40 -14.49 -14.83 -1.99
CA LYS A 40 -15.26 -15.21 -0.80
C LYS A 40 -14.98 -14.28 0.37
N ARG A 41 -13.69 -13.97 0.63
CA ARG A 41 -13.31 -13.03 1.69
C ARG A 41 -13.68 -11.59 1.36
N GLY A 42 -13.61 -11.21 0.10
CA GLY A 42 -14.04 -9.89 -0.37
C GLY A 42 -15.52 -9.66 -0.13
N GLU A 43 -16.37 -10.61 -0.55
CA GLU A 43 -17.82 -10.56 -0.34
C GLU A 43 -18.19 -10.55 1.14
N ALA A 44 -17.59 -11.41 1.96
CA ALA A 44 -17.83 -11.43 3.40
C ALA A 44 -17.47 -10.10 4.06
N THR A 45 -16.30 -9.52 3.73
CA THR A 45 -15.89 -8.23 4.28
C THR A 45 -16.81 -7.09 3.81
N LEU A 46 -17.24 -7.12 2.55
CA LEU A 46 -18.19 -6.13 2.01
C LEU A 46 -19.54 -6.20 2.72
N ALA A 47 -20.07 -7.41 2.92
CA ALA A 47 -21.33 -7.62 3.63
C ALA A 47 -21.27 -7.08 5.07
N GLU A 48 -20.17 -7.34 5.78
CA GLU A 48 -19.96 -6.80 7.13
C GLU A 48 -19.86 -5.27 7.15
N LEU A 49 -19.14 -4.66 6.19
CA LEU A 49 -19.05 -3.20 6.10
C LEU A 49 -20.42 -2.58 5.83
N ARG A 50 -21.19 -3.12 4.90
CA ARG A 50 -22.55 -2.64 4.58
C ARG A 50 -23.50 -2.78 5.75
N ALA A 51 -23.44 -3.89 6.47
CA ALA A 51 -24.30 -4.12 7.64
C ALA A 51 -23.98 -3.16 8.80
N ARG A 52 -22.70 -2.87 9.02
CA ARG A 52 -22.25 -2.02 10.14
C ARG A 52 -22.24 -0.52 9.82
N PHE A 53 -22.07 -0.17 8.56
CA PHE A 53 -21.91 1.21 8.10
C PHE A 53 -22.76 1.46 6.84
N PRO A 54 -24.11 1.40 6.94
CA PRO A 54 -25.00 1.46 5.78
C PRO A 54 -25.08 2.85 5.11
N GLY A 55 -24.49 3.88 5.71
CA GLY A 55 -24.55 5.26 5.21
C GLY A 55 -23.73 5.52 3.94
N ALA A 56 -22.95 4.54 3.46
CA ALA A 56 -22.15 4.65 2.25
C ALA A 56 -22.21 3.38 1.41
N ASP A 57 -22.25 3.55 0.08
CA ASP A 57 -22.31 2.42 -0.85
C ASP A 57 -20.90 1.80 -1.05
N HIS A 58 -20.46 0.97 -0.09
CA HIS A 58 -19.18 0.27 -0.17
C HIS A 58 -19.14 -0.71 -1.33
N SER A 59 -17.97 -0.88 -1.94
CA SER A 59 -17.76 -1.77 -3.08
C SER A 59 -16.46 -2.58 -3.00
N VAL A 60 -16.35 -3.63 -3.81
CA VAL A 60 -15.15 -4.45 -3.93
C VAL A 60 -14.85 -4.77 -5.40
N HIS A 61 -13.60 -4.60 -5.79
CA HIS A 61 -13.04 -5.03 -7.07
C HIS A 61 -12.09 -6.21 -6.86
N TYR A 62 -12.08 -7.15 -7.78
CA TYR A 62 -11.27 -8.37 -7.64
C TYR A 62 -10.07 -8.36 -8.59
N ALA A 63 -8.88 -8.48 -8.01
CA ALA A 63 -7.63 -8.57 -8.77
C ALA A 63 -6.56 -9.35 -8.01
N ASP A 64 -5.82 -10.19 -8.71
CA ASP A 64 -4.52 -10.67 -8.23
C ASP A 64 -3.45 -9.61 -8.57
N LEU A 65 -3.00 -8.91 -7.56
CA LEU A 65 -1.98 -7.85 -7.68
C LEU A 65 -0.56 -8.41 -7.90
N LEU A 66 -0.40 -9.68 -8.22
CA LEU A 66 0.84 -10.27 -8.74
C LEU A 66 0.91 -10.23 -10.28
N GLN A 67 -0.18 -9.87 -10.96
CA GLN A 67 -0.28 -9.84 -12.42
C GLN A 67 -0.47 -8.40 -12.91
N LEU A 68 0.45 -7.93 -13.75
CA LEU A 68 0.44 -6.55 -14.24
C LEU A 68 -0.85 -6.19 -14.99
N ALA A 69 -1.35 -7.10 -15.81
CA ALA A 69 -2.62 -6.92 -16.52
C ALA A 69 -3.80 -6.69 -15.54
N ASN A 70 -3.83 -7.44 -14.43
CA ASN A 70 -4.87 -7.30 -13.41
C ASN A 70 -4.71 -5.99 -12.61
N MET A 71 -3.48 -5.54 -12.36
CA MET A 71 -3.23 -4.24 -11.73
C MET A 71 -3.78 -3.10 -12.60
N LYS A 72 -3.47 -3.12 -13.90
CA LYS A 72 -3.95 -2.11 -14.88
C LYS A 72 -5.47 -2.16 -15.02
N ARG A 73 -6.04 -3.36 -15.17
CA ARG A 73 -7.48 -3.57 -15.30
C ARG A 73 -8.23 -3.04 -14.08
N VAL A 74 -7.85 -3.45 -12.87
CA VAL A 74 -8.57 -3.02 -11.66
C VAL A 74 -8.47 -1.52 -11.41
N ALA A 75 -7.36 -0.89 -11.78
CA ALA A 75 -7.23 0.56 -11.72
C ALA A 75 -8.21 1.24 -12.71
N ALA A 76 -8.32 0.71 -13.93
CA ALA A 76 -9.28 1.19 -14.92
C ALA A 76 -10.74 0.97 -14.49
N ASP A 77 -11.08 -0.22 -13.94
CA ASP A 77 -12.41 -0.55 -13.44
C ASP A 77 -12.83 0.42 -12.31
N ILE A 78 -11.93 0.71 -11.37
CA ILE A 78 -12.18 1.67 -10.28
C ILE A 78 -12.32 3.09 -10.87
N ALA A 79 -11.43 3.50 -11.77
CA ALA A 79 -11.50 4.82 -12.39
C ALA A 79 -12.79 5.03 -13.20
N ALA A 80 -13.37 3.97 -13.76
CA ALA A 80 -14.63 4.03 -14.49
C ALA A 80 -15.85 4.20 -13.58
N THR A 81 -15.79 3.65 -12.35
CA THR A 81 -16.91 3.67 -11.39
C THR A 81 -16.83 4.80 -10.36
N GLU A 82 -15.63 5.25 -10.02
CA GLU A 82 -15.41 6.30 -9.02
C GLU A 82 -15.04 7.62 -9.70
N PRO A 83 -15.90 8.64 -9.66
CA PRO A 83 -15.60 9.93 -10.31
C PRO A 83 -14.47 10.68 -9.60
N ARG A 84 -14.25 10.41 -8.32
CA ARG A 84 -13.19 11.00 -7.49
C ARG A 84 -12.71 10.00 -6.43
N ILE A 85 -11.46 10.12 -6.04
CA ILE A 85 -10.85 9.32 -4.98
C ILE A 85 -10.12 10.26 -4.01
N ASP A 86 -10.63 10.37 -2.78
CA ASP A 86 -10.06 11.27 -1.77
C ASP A 86 -8.84 10.63 -1.08
N VAL A 87 -8.84 9.30 -0.94
CA VAL A 87 -7.75 8.58 -0.28
C VAL A 87 -7.44 7.27 -1.04
N LEU A 88 -6.17 7.06 -1.36
CA LEU A 88 -5.65 5.78 -1.83
C LEU A 88 -4.73 5.17 -0.75
N LEU A 89 -5.14 4.03 -0.18
CA LEU A 89 -4.35 3.24 0.78
C LEU A 89 -3.71 2.04 0.07
N ASN A 90 -2.44 2.16 -0.29
CA ASN A 90 -1.62 1.06 -0.77
C ASN A 90 -1.11 0.26 0.44
N ASN A 91 -1.94 -0.67 0.90
CA ASN A 91 -1.66 -1.45 2.11
C ASN A 91 -1.40 -2.93 1.82
N ALA A 92 -1.85 -3.48 0.70
CA ALA A 92 -1.55 -4.85 0.33
C ALA A 92 -0.03 -5.08 0.30
N GLY A 93 0.41 -6.18 0.89
CA GLY A 93 1.82 -6.55 0.92
C GLY A 93 2.02 -7.96 1.46
N ALA A 94 3.11 -8.59 1.06
CA ALA A 94 3.53 -9.91 1.54
C ALA A 94 5.05 -10.05 1.52
N MET A 95 5.52 -11.11 2.16
CA MET A 95 6.86 -11.65 2.05
C MET A 95 6.75 -13.12 1.61
N PHE A 96 7.51 -13.53 0.59
CA PHE A 96 7.50 -14.90 0.09
C PHE A 96 8.82 -15.58 0.42
N ALA A 97 8.78 -16.83 0.93
CA ALA A 97 9.97 -17.57 1.35
C ALA A 97 10.88 -17.94 0.14
N TRP A 98 10.23 -18.28 -0.96
CA TRP A 98 10.93 -18.77 -2.15
C TRP A 98 10.84 -17.74 -3.26
N ARG A 99 11.95 -17.55 -3.99
CA ARG A 99 11.92 -16.75 -5.19
C ARG A 99 11.00 -17.41 -6.23
N LYS A 100 9.97 -16.69 -6.58
CA LYS A 100 9.11 -17.03 -7.72
C LYS A 100 8.89 -15.76 -8.54
N VAL A 101 8.84 -15.94 -9.85
CA VAL A 101 8.65 -14.86 -10.82
C VAL A 101 7.19 -14.87 -11.27
N THR A 102 6.61 -13.71 -11.44
CA THR A 102 5.28 -13.54 -12.04
C THR A 102 5.36 -13.79 -13.56
N ALA A 103 4.22 -13.93 -14.23
CA ALA A 103 4.18 -14.03 -15.69
C ALA A 103 4.82 -12.83 -16.41
N ASP A 104 4.81 -11.66 -15.73
CA ASP A 104 5.39 -10.41 -16.22
C ASP A 104 6.91 -10.30 -15.92
N GLY A 105 7.52 -11.33 -15.33
CA GLY A 105 8.95 -11.35 -15.01
C GLY A 105 9.36 -10.63 -13.73
N PHE A 106 8.42 -10.25 -12.84
CA PHE A 106 8.74 -9.64 -11.55
C PHE A 106 8.92 -10.68 -10.44
N GLU A 107 9.86 -10.46 -9.51
CA GLU A 107 9.85 -11.19 -8.25
C GLU A 107 8.56 -10.85 -7.46
N ARG A 108 7.93 -11.84 -6.82
CA ARG A 108 6.58 -11.71 -6.25
C ARG A 108 6.48 -10.67 -5.13
N THR A 109 7.50 -10.56 -4.27
CA THR A 109 7.50 -9.55 -3.19
C THR A 109 7.62 -8.15 -3.77
N PHE A 110 8.50 -7.96 -4.75
CA PHE A 110 8.65 -6.71 -5.47
C PHE A 110 7.38 -6.36 -6.25
N ALA A 111 6.79 -7.33 -6.96
CA ALA A 111 5.53 -7.15 -7.71
C ALA A 111 4.41 -6.60 -6.80
N LEU A 112 4.16 -7.28 -5.67
CA LEU A 112 3.03 -6.93 -4.80
C LEU A 112 3.29 -5.66 -3.99
N ASN A 113 4.51 -5.49 -3.44
CA ASN A 113 4.79 -4.43 -2.48
C ASN A 113 5.21 -3.10 -3.15
N HIS A 114 5.66 -3.14 -4.42
CA HIS A 114 6.14 -1.95 -5.13
C HIS A 114 5.46 -1.73 -6.48
N VAL A 115 5.45 -2.72 -7.39
CA VAL A 115 4.88 -2.53 -8.73
C VAL A 115 3.37 -2.29 -8.65
N ALA A 116 2.65 -3.03 -7.82
CA ALA A 116 1.19 -2.84 -7.67
C ALA A 116 0.81 -1.46 -7.13
N PRO A 117 1.40 -0.93 -6.03
CA PRO A 117 1.20 0.45 -5.62
C PRO A 117 1.52 1.48 -6.71
N PHE A 118 2.61 1.27 -7.47
CA PHE A 118 3.00 2.15 -8.56
C PHE A 118 1.93 2.18 -9.65
N VAL A 119 1.51 1.02 -10.16
CA VAL A 119 0.54 0.89 -11.25
C VAL A 119 -0.84 1.40 -10.84
N LEU A 120 -1.31 1.03 -9.64
CA LEU A 120 -2.61 1.51 -9.13
C LEU A 120 -2.62 3.03 -8.94
N THR A 121 -1.59 3.57 -8.32
CA THR A 121 -1.50 5.03 -8.11
C THR A 121 -1.48 5.78 -9.44
N HIS A 122 -0.78 5.26 -10.43
CA HIS A 122 -0.71 5.85 -11.77
C HIS A 122 -2.06 5.77 -12.49
N GLY A 123 -2.69 4.60 -12.48
CA GLY A 123 -3.99 4.39 -13.13
C GLY A 123 -5.15 5.17 -12.49
N LEU A 124 -5.02 5.53 -11.20
CA LEU A 124 -6.03 6.29 -10.46
C LEU A 124 -5.71 7.80 -10.35
N ARG A 125 -4.64 8.27 -10.97
CA ARG A 125 -4.14 9.64 -10.81
C ARG A 125 -5.18 10.71 -11.09
N GLU A 126 -5.95 10.56 -12.18
CA GLU A 126 -6.94 11.57 -12.56
C GLU A 126 -8.10 11.66 -11.55
N ARG A 127 -8.45 10.54 -10.93
CA ARG A 127 -9.49 10.48 -9.89
C ARG A 127 -9.01 11.07 -8.55
N LEU A 128 -7.71 10.93 -8.26
CA LEU A 128 -7.06 11.60 -7.14
C LEU A 128 -6.97 13.11 -7.37
N PHE A 129 -6.62 13.55 -8.57
CA PHE A 129 -6.59 14.97 -8.92
C PHE A 129 -7.99 15.59 -8.89
N ALA A 130 -9.01 14.87 -9.35
CA ALA A 130 -10.41 15.31 -9.33
C ALA A 130 -10.96 15.47 -7.88
N ALA A 131 -10.37 14.77 -6.90
CA ALA A 131 -10.77 14.87 -5.50
C ALA A 131 -10.02 15.94 -4.72
N ALA A 132 -8.97 16.55 -5.28
CA ALA A 132 -8.07 17.44 -4.54
C ALA A 132 -8.80 18.35 -3.54
N PRO A 133 -8.35 18.43 -2.29
CA PRO A 133 -7.17 17.79 -1.73
C PRO A 133 -7.35 16.27 -1.47
N ALA A 134 -6.43 15.45 -1.99
CA ALA A 134 -6.44 14.01 -1.86
C ALA A 134 -5.16 13.47 -1.21
N ARG A 135 -5.17 12.20 -0.81
CA ARG A 135 -4.07 11.60 -0.06
C ARG A 135 -3.70 10.21 -0.59
N VAL A 136 -2.41 9.96 -0.79
CA VAL A 136 -1.87 8.62 -1.03
C VAL A 136 -1.08 8.19 0.21
N VAL A 137 -1.45 7.05 0.78
CA VAL A 137 -0.78 6.48 1.97
C VAL A 137 -0.25 5.10 1.62
N ASN A 138 1.07 4.94 1.71
CA ASN A 138 1.76 3.69 1.42
C ASN A 138 2.19 2.99 2.71
N THR A 139 1.78 1.74 2.92
CA THR A 139 2.22 0.95 4.07
C THR A 139 3.61 0.38 3.80
N THR A 140 4.59 0.83 4.56
CA THR A 140 5.98 0.38 4.48
C THR A 140 6.40 -0.37 5.75
N GLY A 141 7.71 -0.45 6.04
CA GLY A 141 8.26 -1.15 7.21
C GLY A 141 9.64 -0.63 7.60
N ALA A 142 10.06 -0.80 8.86
CA ALA A 142 11.35 -0.37 9.37
C ALA A 142 12.54 -1.02 8.65
N LEU A 143 12.34 -2.19 8.03
CA LEU A 143 13.41 -2.93 7.36
C LEU A 143 14.02 -2.18 6.15
N HIS A 144 13.41 -1.10 5.67
CA HIS A 144 14.04 -0.23 4.66
C HIS A 144 15.36 0.39 5.16
N HIS A 145 15.55 0.54 6.47
CA HIS A 145 16.81 1.02 7.05
C HIS A 145 18.00 0.08 6.79
N LEU A 146 17.73 -1.20 6.56
CA LEU A 146 18.73 -2.24 6.30
C LEU A 146 18.92 -2.55 4.81
N ALA A 147 18.26 -1.78 3.93
CA ALA A 147 18.27 -2.02 2.50
C ALA A 147 19.15 -1.03 1.76
N LYS A 148 19.71 -1.50 0.64
CA LYS A 148 20.31 -0.68 -0.42
C LYS A 148 19.54 -0.89 -1.71
N LEU A 149 19.48 0.14 -2.54
CA LEU A 149 18.82 0.05 -3.84
C LEU A 149 19.77 -0.59 -4.86
N HIS A 150 19.32 -1.65 -5.50
CA HIS A 150 20.03 -2.33 -6.58
C HIS A 150 19.19 -2.22 -7.86
N LEU A 151 19.39 -1.12 -8.60
CA LEU A 151 18.66 -0.85 -9.86
C LEU A 151 19.02 -1.83 -10.97
N ASP A 152 20.21 -2.39 -10.93
CA ASP A 152 20.71 -3.40 -11.85
C ASP A 152 20.19 -4.82 -11.55
N ASP A 153 19.44 -4.98 -10.46
CA ASP A 153 18.83 -6.26 -10.06
C ASP A 153 17.48 -6.08 -9.33
N LEU A 154 16.61 -5.22 -9.85
CA LEU A 154 15.26 -5.01 -9.30
C LEU A 154 14.42 -6.29 -9.25
N LYS A 155 14.73 -7.26 -10.11
CA LYS A 155 14.05 -8.56 -10.18
C LYS A 155 14.64 -9.59 -9.22
N LEU A 156 15.68 -9.23 -8.47
CA LEU A 156 16.37 -10.08 -7.50
C LEU A 156 16.80 -11.44 -8.10
N GLU A 157 17.46 -11.39 -9.26
CA GLU A 157 17.88 -12.59 -9.99
C GLU A 157 19.16 -13.20 -9.40
N ARG A 158 20.06 -12.37 -8.89
CA ARG A 158 21.40 -12.78 -8.42
C ARG A 158 21.41 -13.27 -6.98
N ASN A 159 20.73 -12.56 -6.07
CA ASN A 159 20.74 -12.87 -4.65
C ASN A 159 19.34 -12.78 -4.08
N TYR A 160 18.78 -13.89 -3.64
CA TYR A 160 17.46 -13.94 -3.04
C TYR A 160 17.47 -14.57 -1.65
N THR A 161 16.96 -13.83 -0.70
CA THR A 161 16.33 -14.37 0.50
C THR A 161 15.02 -13.64 0.70
N ALA A 162 14.05 -14.27 1.36
CA ALA A 162 12.77 -13.62 1.66
C ALA A 162 12.95 -12.29 2.39
N PHE A 163 13.88 -12.26 3.35
CA PHE A 163 14.20 -11.05 4.10
C PHE A 163 14.83 -9.96 3.21
N TYR A 164 15.74 -10.36 2.30
CA TYR A 164 16.35 -9.42 1.36
C TYR A 164 15.30 -8.81 0.43
N ALA A 165 14.46 -9.64 -0.20
CA ALA A 165 13.39 -9.19 -1.08
C ALA A 165 12.42 -8.24 -0.36
N TYR A 166 12.06 -8.58 0.87
CA TYR A 166 11.14 -7.77 1.65
C TYR A 166 11.74 -6.41 2.05
N LYS A 167 12.95 -6.38 2.62
CA LYS A 167 13.59 -5.10 2.98
C LYS A 167 13.80 -4.20 1.77
N HIS A 168 14.21 -4.77 0.62
CA HIS A 168 14.36 -4.05 -0.64
C HIS A 168 13.02 -3.46 -1.10
N SER A 169 11.93 -4.25 -1.08
CA SER A 169 10.61 -3.77 -1.45
C SER A 169 10.11 -2.62 -0.55
N LYS A 170 10.49 -2.63 0.75
CA LYS A 170 10.13 -1.56 1.68
C LYS A 170 10.94 -0.28 1.44
N LEU A 171 12.19 -0.39 1.02
CA LEU A 171 12.96 0.75 0.53
C LEU A 171 12.33 1.34 -0.74
N CYS A 172 11.99 0.49 -1.71
CA CYS A 172 11.30 0.93 -2.93
C CYS A 172 9.98 1.66 -2.63
N SER A 173 9.25 1.22 -1.61
CA SER A 173 8.00 1.88 -1.18
C SER A 173 8.24 3.30 -0.65
N VAL A 174 9.32 3.54 0.12
CA VAL A 174 9.65 4.88 0.62
C VAL A 174 10.12 5.78 -0.53
N LEU A 175 11.03 5.28 -1.38
CA LEU A 175 11.53 6.01 -2.55
C LEU A 175 10.39 6.38 -3.52
N PHE A 176 9.47 5.44 -3.78
CA PHE A 176 8.27 5.69 -4.58
C PHE A 176 7.42 6.83 -4.00
N THR A 177 7.15 6.78 -2.70
CA THR A 177 6.36 7.81 -2.00
C THR A 177 6.99 9.20 -2.15
N ARG A 178 8.31 9.30 -2.00
CA ARG A 178 9.05 10.56 -2.12
C ARG A 178 9.00 11.12 -3.54
N GLU A 179 9.25 10.26 -4.53
CA GLU A 179 9.22 10.69 -5.94
C GLU A 179 7.80 11.04 -6.41
N LEU A 180 6.79 10.29 -5.96
CA LEU A 180 5.38 10.60 -6.22
C LEU A 180 5.04 12.00 -5.70
N ALA A 181 5.38 12.31 -4.45
CA ALA A 181 5.12 13.62 -3.85
C ALA A 181 5.84 14.74 -4.62
N ARG A 182 7.07 14.49 -5.10
CA ARG A 182 7.83 15.45 -5.91
C ARG A 182 7.17 15.69 -7.28
N ARG A 183 6.76 14.62 -7.96
CA ARG A 183 6.14 14.70 -9.30
C ARG A 183 4.75 15.33 -9.28
N TRP A 184 4.02 15.14 -8.18
CA TRP A 184 2.68 15.69 -8.03
C TRP A 184 2.63 17.00 -7.22
N ALA A 185 3.78 17.66 -7.07
CA ALA A 185 3.85 19.00 -6.48
C ALA A 185 2.86 19.95 -7.21
N GLY A 186 2.08 20.72 -6.44
CA GLY A 186 1.05 21.62 -6.97
C GLY A 186 -0.29 20.96 -7.34
N LYS A 187 -0.41 19.62 -7.33
CA LYS A 187 -1.67 18.92 -7.62
C LYS A 187 -2.60 18.77 -6.42
N GLN A 188 -2.23 19.34 -5.25
CA GLN A 188 -2.96 19.20 -3.99
C GLN A 188 -3.22 17.72 -3.62
N VAL A 189 -2.30 16.83 -3.96
CA VAL A 189 -2.30 15.43 -3.54
C VAL A 189 -1.06 15.19 -2.70
N THR A 190 -1.26 14.80 -1.45
CA THR A 190 -0.16 14.43 -0.55
C THR A 190 0.16 12.95 -0.69
N ALA A 191 1.45 12.59 -0.60
CA ALA A 191 1.90 11.21 -0.57
C ALA A 191 2.81 10.99 0.63
N ASN A 192 2.42 10.08 1.50
CA ASN A 192 3.17 9.72 2.70
C ASN A 192 3.28 8.21 2.85
N CYS A 193 4.30 7.74 3.55
CA CYS A 193 4.41 6.32 3.89
C CYS A 193 4.50 6.13 5.41
N VAL A 194 4.05 4.96 5.86
CA VAL A 194 3.99 4.64 7.27
C VAL A 194 4.39 3.21 7.57
N HIS A 195 5.23 3.05 8.58
CA HIS A 195 5.45 1.78 9.27
C HIS A 195 4.51 1.70 10.48
N PRO A 196 3.53 0.78 10.45
CA PRO A 196 2.50 0.68 11.49
C PRO A 196 3.01 0.10 12.83
N GLY A 197 4.29 -0.27 12.91
CA GLY A 197 4.86 -1.06 14.01
C GLY A 197 4.74 -2.56 13.78
N GLU A 198 5.16 -3.32 14.75
CA GLU A 198 5.01 -4.79 14.77
C GLU A 198 3.56 -5.11 15.10
N VAL A 199 2.84 -5.70 14.15
CA VAL A 199 1.41 -5.99 14.27
C VAL A 199 1.16 -7.48 14.08
N ALA A 200 0.41 -8.05 15.00
CA ALA A 200 -0.07 -9.43 14.93
C ALA A 200 -1.10 -9.57 13.79
N THR A 201 -0.62 -9.89 12.60
CA THR A 201 -1.45 -10.05 11.39
C THR A 201 -1.10 -11.36 10.69
N ARG A 202 -1.96 -11.82 9.79
CA ARG A 202 -1.69 -12.97 8.92
C ARG A 202 -0.56 -12.74 7.88
N PHE A 203 0.25 -11.72 8.08
CA PHE A 203 1.33 -11.30 7.17
C PHE A 203 2.35 -12.42 7.13
N GLY A 204 2.66 -13.32 7.35
CA GLY A 204 3.64 -14.41 7.21
C GLY A 204 2.99 -15.76 6.88
N GLU A 205 1.68 -15.90 7.06
CA GLU A 205 0.99 -17.19 6.85
C GLU A 205 1.15 -17.73 5.43
N GLN A 206 1.20 -16.83 4.43
CA GLN A 206 1.33 -17.19 3.01
C GLN A 206 2.78 -17.20 2.52
N ALA A 207 3.73 -16.87 3.39
CA ALA A 207 5.13 -16.76 3.01
C ALA A 207 5.73 -18.11 2.59
N GLY A 208 5.30 -19.20 3.25
CA GLY A 208 5.90 -20.53 3.08
C GLY A 208 7.19 -20.72 3.91
N GLY A 209 7.73 -21.94 3.92
CA GLY A 209 8.93 -22.28 4.68
C GLY A 209 8.78 -22.10 6.19
N LEU A 210 9.86 -21.68 6.87
CA LEU A 210 9.87 -21.41 8.32
C LEU A 210 9.41 -19.98 8.69
N ILE A 211 9.09 -19.14 7.72
CA ILE A 211 8.67 -17.75 7.95
C ILE A 211 7.41 -17.67 8.84
N PRO A 212 6.38 -18.51 8.66
CA PRO A 212 5.23 -18.51 9.57
C PRO A 212 5.60 -18.70 11.04
N LEU A 213 6.64 -19.49 11.34
CA LEU A 213 7.09 -19.74 12.71
C LEU A 213 7.73 -18.50 13.35
N THR A 214 8.52 -17.73 12.58
CA THR A 214 9.11 -16.47 13.07
C THR A 214 8.02 -15.41 13.30
N PHE A 215 6.98 -15.38 12.46
CA PHE A 215 5.84 -14.49 12.66
C PHE A 215 4.90 -14.94 13.79
N ALA A 216 4.86 -16.23 14.16
CA ALA A 216 4.11 -16.70 15.33
C ALA A 216 4.60 -16.02 16.62
N VAL A 217 5.90 -15.74 16.74
CA VAL A 217 6.47 -15.00 17.88
C VAL A 217 6.00 -13.53 17.85
N ILE A 218 5.95 -12.91 16.67
CA ILE A 218 5.43 -11.54 16.52
C ILE A 218 3.93 -11.49 16.84
N HIS A 219 3.18 -12.57 16.57
CA HIS A 219 1.76 -12.69 16.96
C HIS A 219 1.55 -12.65 18.48
N LEU A 220 2.48 -13.19 19.27
CA LEU A 220 2.38 -13.20 20.73
C LEU A 220 2.62 -11.82 21.35
N PHE A 221 3.49 -11.00 20.76
CA PHE A 221 3.93 -9.72 21.33
C PHE A 221 3.54 -8.51 20.49
N GLY A 222 3.03 -8.72 19.29
CA GLY A 222 2.63 -7.67 18.36
C GLY A 222 1.35 -6.94 18.79
N SER A 223 1.23 -5.69 18.39
CA SER A 223 0.00 -4.92 18.61
C SER A 223 -1.16 -5.49 17.78
N SER A 224 -2.40 -5.25 18.23
CA SER A 224 -3.59 -5.67 17.48
C SER A 224 -3.67 -4.99 16.12
N PRO A 225 -4.33 -5.61 15.10
CA PRO A 225 -4.58 -4.98 13.81
C PRO A 225 -5.24 -3.59 13.92
N LYS A 226 -6.11 -3.42 14.90
CA LYS A 226 -6.80 -2.16 15.17
C LYS A 226 -5.81 -1.06 15.57
N ARG A 227 -4.87 -1.38 16.48
CA ARG A 227 -3.81 -0.45 16.89
C ARG A 227 -2.84 -0.16 15.74
N GLY A 228 -2.51 -1.18 14.91
CA GLY A 228 -1.68 -1.00 13.72
C GLY A 228 -2.34 -0.16 12.62
N ALA A 229 -3.66 -0.11 12.57
CA ALA A 229 -4.40 0.72 11.63
C ALA A 229 -4.41 2.21 12.00
N ASN A 230 -4.28 2.57 13.28
CA ASN A 230 -4.37 3.97 13.74
C ASN A 230 -3.48 4.94 12.94
N PRO A 231 -2.17 4.68 12.74
CA PRO A 231 -1.32 5.60 11.98
C PRO A 231 -1.75 5.73 10.51
N ILE A 232 -2.26 4.67 9.91
CA ILE A 232 -2.78 4.70 8.53
C ILE A 232 -4.06 5.55 8.47
N VAL A 233 -4.99 5.32 9.39
CA VAL A 233 -6.24 6.09 9.51
C VAL A 233 -5.95 7.56 9.78
N ARG A 234 -4.98 7.88 10.67
CA ARG A 234 -4.55 9.25 10.91
C ARG A 234 -4.04 9.93 9.65
N LEU A 235 -3.18 9.27 8.87
CA LEU A 235 -2.68 9.82 7.61
C LEU A 235 -3.78 9.99 6.56
N ALA A 236 -4.78 9.12 6.58
CA ALA A 236 -5.92 9.18 5.67
C ALA A 236 -6.92 10.29 6.03
N SER A 237 -7.13 10.59 7.33
CA SER A 237 -8.28 11.39 7.78
C SER A 237 -7.92 12.64 8.58
N SER A 238 -6.79 12.64 9.33
CA SER A 238 -6.51 13.76 10.26
C SER A 238 -6.18 15.06 9.54
N PRO A 239 -6.75 16.21 10.00
CA PRO A 239 -6.33 17.52 9.53
C PRO A 239 -4.90 17.88 9.94
N ASP A 240 -4.38 17.35 11.06
CA ASP A 240 -3.03 17.65 11.57
C ASP A 240 -1.92 17.29 10.59
N VAL A 241 -2.19 16.34 9.69
CA VAL A 241 -1.24 15.86 8.67
C VAL A 241 -1.69 16.19 7.25
N ALA A 242 -2.72 17.02 7.09
CA ALA A 242 -3.33 17.29 5.78
C ALA A 242 -2.34 17.92 4.78
N ALA A 243 -1.46 18.79 5.25
CA ALA A 243 -0.44 19.46 4.43
C ALA A 243 0.88 18.67 4.37
N MET A 244 1.03 17.61 5.16
CA MET A 244 2.27 16.82 5.18
C MET A 244 2.35 15.94 3.94
N THR A 245 3.47 16.00 3.26
CA THR A 245 3.75 15.17 2.08
C THR A 245 5.21 14.76 2.05
N ARG A 246 5.54 13.66 1.34
CA ARG A 246 6.90 13.17 1.21
C ARG A 246 7.49 12.64 2.53
N CYS A 247 6.64 12.38 3.52
CA CYS A 247 7.05 12.03 4.87
C CYS A 247 7.01 10.52 5.11
N TYR A 248 7.93 10.06 5.97
CA TYR A 248 7.91 8.72 6.57
C TYR A 248 7.43 8.82 8.01
N PHE A 249 6.49 7.95 8.38
CA PHE A 249 5.97 7.86 9.74
C PHE A 249 6.30 6.49 10.35
N TYR A 250 6.71 6.51 11.61
CA TYR A 250 6.77 5.32 12.46
C TYR A 250 5.64 5.40 13.47
N LYS A 251 4.69 4.49 13.34
CA LYS A 251 3.42 4.62 14.07
C LYS A 251 2.80 5.99 13.77
N GLU A 252 2.39 6.72 14.78
CA GLU A 252 1.76 8.03 14.60
C GLU A 252 2.74 9.21 14.59
N LYS A 253 4.06 8.95 14.66
CA LYS A 253 5.08 10.01 14.75
C LYS A 253 5.81 10.18 13.42
N LEU A 254 6.05 11.44 13.04
CA LEU A 254 7.00 11.74 11.97
C LEU A 254 8.37 11.17 12.36
N ALA A 255 8.98 10.45 11.44
CA ALA A 255 10.26 9.81 11.66
C ALA A 255 11.19 10.05 10.47
N ARG A 256 12.50 9.83 10.69
CA ARG A 256 13.49 9.93 9.64
C ARG A 256 13.55 8.59 8.89
N ALA A 257 13.56 8.64 7.57
CA ALA A 257 13.81 7.45 6.75
C ALA A 257 15.31 7.14 6.71
N SER A 258 15.71 6.01 6.12
CA SER A 258 17.14 5.74 5.93
C SER A 258 17.76 6.73 4.94
N PRO A 259 19.09 7.03 5.04
CA PRO A 259 19.77 7.89 4.06
C PRO A 259 19.57 7.40 2.62
N GLU A 260 19.55 6.11 2.40
CA GLU A 260 19.25 5.49 1.09
C GLU A 260 17.84 5.84 0.58
N ALA A 261 16.87 5.83 1.48
CA ALA A 261 15.47 6.17 1.16
C ALA A 261 15.25 7.69 0.99
N GLU A 262 16.12 8.52 1.55
CA GLU A 262 16.10 9.99 1.41
C GLU A 262 16.83 10.48 0.16
N ASN A 263 17.50 9.60 -0.59
CA ASN A 263 18.21 9.93 -1.81
C ASN A 263 17.26 10.14 -3.00
N ASP A 264 17.16 11.36 -3.48
CA ASP A 264 16.23 11.76 -4.54
C ASP A 264 16.64 11.25 -5.93
N ASP A 265 17.95 11.07 -6.19
CA ASP A 265 18.41 10.45 -7.43
C ASP A 265 17.99 8.99 -7.48
N ASN A 266 18.16 8.25 -6.40
CA ASN A 266 17.66 6.88 -6.28
C ASN A 266 16.14 6.79 -6.48
N ALA A 267 15.39 7.73 -5.91
CA ALA A 267 13.92 7.78 -6.08
C ALA A 267 13.53 8.01 -7.55
N SER A 268 14.18 8.96 -8.22
CA SER A 268 13.94 9.27 -9.62
C SER A 268 14.34 8.10 -10.55
N ARG A 269 15.47 7.46 -10.30
CA ARG A 269 15.96 6.30 -11.08
C ARG A 269 15.06 5.09 -10.90
N LEU A 270 14.63 4.80 -9.66
CA LEU A 270 13.67 3.72 -9.38
C LEU A 270 12.34 3.97 -10.10
N TRP A 271 11.82 5.20 -10.06
CA TRP A 271 10.60 5.56 -10.78
C TRP A 271 10.70 5.24 -12.26
N LYS A 272 11.75 5.74 -12.94
CA LYS A 272 11.97 5.50 -14.36
C LYS A 272 12.08 4.01 -14.69
N ALA A 273 12.85 3.28 -13.90
CA ALA A 273 13.01 1.83 -14.08
C ALA A 273 11.67 1.09 -13.88
N THR A 274 10.89 1.45 -12.86
CA THR A 274 9.58 0.83 -12.61
C THR A 274 8.57 1.18 -13.71
N ALA A 275 8.56 2.43 -14.18
CA ALA A 275 7.69 2.88 -15.27
C ALA A 275 7.96 2.08 -16.55
N LEU A 276 9.24 1.95 -16.91
CA LEU A 276 9.67 1.14 -18.07
C LEU A 276 9.23 -0.32 -17.93
N LEU A 277 9.52 -0.94 -16.78
CA LEU A 277 9.17 -2.34 -16.49
C LEU A 277 7.66 -2.59 -16.50
N ALA A 278 6.87 -1.62 -16.06
CA ALA A 278 5.41 -1.70 -16.04
C ALA A 278 4.75 -1.26 -17.36
N GLY A 279 5.52 -0.75 -18.34
CA GLY A 279 4.98 -0.17 -19.56
C GLY A 279 4.02 0.97 -19.26
N ILE A 280 4.47 1.93 -18.44
CA ILE A 280 3.75 3.13 -18.02
C ILE A 280 4.63 4.34 -18.38
N GLU A 281 4.05 5.32 -19.07
CA GLU A 281 4.71 6.58 -19.44
C GLU A 281 4.62 7.65 -18.33
#